data_8ab8b84ae410cb749c3693e49f628b99
#
_entry.id   8ab8b84ae410cb749c3693e49f628b99
#
_cell.length_a   1.000
_cell.length_b   1.000
_cell.length_c   1.000
_cell.angle_alpha   90.00
_cell.angle_beta   90.00
_cell.angle_gamma   90.00
#
_symmetry.space_group_name_H-M   'P 1'
#
loop_
_entity.id
_entity.type
_entity.pdbx_description
1 polymer ?
#
loop_
_entity_poly.entity_id
_entity_poly.type
_entity_poly.pdbx_seq_one_letter_code
_entity_poly.pdbx_strand_id
1 'polypeptide(L)'
;MKYLCNSSDQMCNLAQIPKLFLIQHEGNHIEAIADDIYESFDTNYMRPAYLKNRTIVAPRNATVSQINDYMMQRVPGDSKTYYSSDSLLQSTDTSSTFDECYPTEFLNTLTFNGVSNHELTLKKNTPAMLLRNLNPALGLCNGTRIMITMLSDNFMKGNIMGGSYDTDEVIIPKIIHNVENSKWPFILKRRQFPVRTCYAMTINKGQGQTLDKVGIYLPEPVFSHRQLYVGVSRVRSATGLRMVIENPAELPNNYTRNIVFAEAFSDVLTV
;
A
#
# COMPACT_ATOMS: atom_id res chain seq x y z
N MET A 1 5.31 24.19 -6.32
CA MET A 1 5.36 23.39 -7.54
C MET A 1 5.03 24.32 -8.71
N LYS A 2 6.00 24.68 -9.56
CA LYS A 2 5.72 25.47 -10.77
C LYS A 2 5.35 24.52 -11.91
N TYR A 3 4.16 24.69 -12.46
CA TYR A 3 3.74 24.03 -13.70
C TYR A 3 4.27 24.87 -14.86
N LEU A 4 5.07 24.26 -15.73
CA LEU A 4 5.48 24.88 -16.99
C LEU A 4 4.41 24.52 -18.04
N CYS A 5 3.45 25.41 -18.26
CA CYS A 5 2.60 25.37 -19.43
C CYS A 5 3.25 26.21 -20.56
N ASN A 6 3.68 25.56 -21.62
CA ASN A 6 3.86 26.23 -22.90
C ASN A 6 2.55 26.15 -23.69
N SER A 7 2.10 27.29 -24.13
CA SER A 7 0.86 27.50 -24.86
C SER A 7 0.84 26.71 -26.17
N SER A 8 -0.20 25.99 -26.36
CA SER A 8 -0.84 25.34 -27.50
C SER A 8 -0.84 23.81 -27.40
N ASP A 9 -2.04 23.29 -27.21
CA ASP A 9 -2.47 21.90 -27.38
C ASP A 9 -1.77 20.79 -26.55
N GLN A 10 -2.52 20.30 -25.58
CA GLN A 10 -2.30 19.30 -24.56
C GLN A 10 -1.72 19.86 -23.27
N MET A 11 -2.57 19.91 -22.23
CA MET A 11 -2.18 20.27 -20.87
C MET A 11 -0.89 19.54 -20.51
N CYS A 12 0.15 20.31 -20.18
CA CYS A 12 1.47 19.80 -19.89
C CYS A 12 1.45 18.98 -18.61
N ASN A 13 1.30 17.67 -18.73
CA ASN A 13 1.26 16.73 -17.63
C ASN A 13 2.64 16.47 -17.02
N LEU A 14 3.58 17.40 -17.12
CA LEU A 14 4.93 17.29 -16.57
C LEU A 14 5.06 18.08 -15.26
N ALA A 15 5.56 17.42 -14.23
CA ALA A 15 5.90 18.04 -12.97
C ALA A 15 7.42 18.01 -12.78
N GLN A 16 8.02 19.16 -12.56
CA GLN A 16 9.41 19.26 -12.15
C GLN A 16 9.53 19.04 -10.64
N ILE A 17 10.32 18.07 -10.24
CA ILE A 17 10.59 17.77 -8.85
C ILE A 17 11.88 18.47 -8.42
N PRO A 18 11.86 19.30 -7.37
CA PRO A 18 13.07 19.92 -6.85
C PRO A 18 14.12 18.90 -6.47
N LYS A 19 15.35 19.12 -6.87
CA LYS A 19 16.49 18.18 -6.63
C LYS A 19 16.66 17.81 -5.17
N LEU A 20 16.31 18.71 -4.25
CA LEU A 20 16.42 18.47 -2.80
C LEU A 20 15.54 17.30 -2.29
N PHE A 21 14.50 16.93 -3.04
CA PHE A 21 13.64 15.78 -2.70
C PHE A 21 14.13 14.48 -3.33
N LEU A 22 14.99 14.54 -4.34
CA LEU A 22 15.46 13.37 -5.05
C LEU A 22 16.59 12.69 -4.28
N ILE A 23 16.46 11.38 -4.12
CA ILE A 23 17.53 10.53 -3.63
C ILE A 23 18.48 10.28 -4.79
N GLN A 24 19.73 10.68 -4.63
CA GLN A 24 20.80 10.31 -5.56
C GLN A 24 21.34 8.95 -5.13
N HIS A 25 21.31 7.99 -6.01
CA HIS A 25 21.81 6.64 -5.74
C HIS A 25 22.34 6.01 -7.02
N GLU A 26 23.24 5.06 -6.83
CA GLU A 26 23.72 4.14 -7.86
C GLU A 26 23.25 2.74 -7.44
N GLY A 27 22.50 2.03 -8.31
CA GLY A 27 22.04 0.65 -8.06
C GLY A 27 20.54 0.52 -7.77
N ASN A 28 20.20 -0.28 -6.76
CA ASN A 28 18.81 -0.66 -6.51
C ASN A 28 17.97 0.48 -5.93
N HIS A 29 16.94 0.90 -6.65
CA HIS A 29 16.03 1.99 -6.33
C HIS A 29 15.20 1.72 -5.06
N ILE A 30 14.78 0.46 -4.85
CA ILE A 30 14.02 0.05 -3.66
C ILE A 30 14.91 0.13 -2.43
N GLU A 31 16.14 -0.32 -2.52
CA GLU A 31 17.12 -0.22 -1.44
C GLU A 31 17.38 1.24 -1.07
N ALA A 32 17.65 2.08 -2.06
CA ALA A 32 17.94 3.50 -1.85
C ALA A 32 16.80 4.23 -1.11
N ILE A 33 15.55 4.03 -1.53
CA ILE A 33 14.41 4.68 -0.86
C ILE A 33 14.12 4.06 0.50
N ALA A 34 14.32 2.75 0.66
CA ALA A 34 14.14 2.06 1.94
C ALA A 34 15.16 2.53 2.97
N ASP A 35 16.42 2.68 2.60
CA ASP A 35 17.49 3.12 3.50
C ASP A 35 17.33 4.59 3.92
N ASP A 36 16.91 5.46 3.02
CA ASP A 36 16.63 6.85 3.38
C ASP A 36 15.41 6.94 4.33
N ILE A 37 14.28 6.34 3.97
CA ILE A 37 13.05 6.46 4.76
C ILE A 37 13.15 5.71 6.09
N TYR A 38 13.77 4.54 6.08
CA TYR A 38 13.94 3.68 7.24
C TYR A 38 15.40 3.67 7.72
N GLU A 39 16.00 4.86 7.82
CA GLU A 39 17.36 5.04 8.34
C GLU A 39 17.53 4.36 9.70
N SER A 40 18.66 3.68 9.92
CA SER A 40 18.94 2.91 11.15
C SER A 40 17.83 1.89 11.46
N PHE A 41 17.28 1.23 10.42
CA PHE A 41 16.19 0.26 10.54
C PHE A 41 16.54 -0.86 11.52
N ASP A 42 17.75 -1.41 11.43
CA ASP A 42 18.19 -2.57 12.21
C ASP A 42 18.13 -2.35 13.73
N THR A 43 18.25 -1.10 14.18
CA THR A 43 18.15 -0.73 15.59
C THR A 43 16.77 -0.25 16.02
N ASN A 44 15.91 0.13 15.07
CA ASN A 44 14.62 0.78 15.34
C ASN A 44 13.38 0.00 14.90
N TYR A 45 13.54 -1.13 14.18
CA TYR A 45 12.40 -1.87 13.59
C TYR A 45 11.35 -2.32 14.61
N MET A 46 11.72 -2.49 15.89
CA MET A 46 10.79 -2.87 16.96
C MET A 46 10.08 -1.69 17.62
N ARG A 47 10.37 -0.46 17.23
CA ARG A 47 9.80 0.74 17.87
C ARG A 47 8.55 1.21 17.12
N PRO A 48 7.32 1.09 17.70
CA PRO A 48 6.11 1.57 17.04
C PRO A 48 6.16 3.06 16.70
N ALA A 49 6.70 3.90 17.60
CA ALA A 49 6.85 5.34 17.39
C ALA A 49 7.71 5.69 16.17
N TYR A 50 8.75 4.87 15.89
CA TYR A 50 9.58 5.02 14.71
C TYR A 50 8.82 4.66 13.44
N LEU A 51 8.08 3.54 13.43
CA LEU A 51 7.40 3.03 12.25
C LEU A 51 6.12 3.81 11.93
N LYS A 52 5.38 4.31 12.93
CA LYS A 52 4.08 4.96 12.72
C LYS A 52 4.16 6.25 11.91
N ASN A 53 5.28 6.97 12.02
CA ASN A 53 5.43 8.30 11.43
C ASN A 53 6.13 8.29 10.06
N ARG A 54 6.35 7.10 9.46
CA ARG A 54 7.01 6.97 8.17
C ARG A 54 6.39 5.91 7.29
N THR A 55 6.50 6.09 6.00
CA THR A 55 6.08 5.10 5.00
C THR A 55 6.70 5.39 3.64
N ILE A 56 6.74 4.37 2.80
CA ILE A 56 6.99 4.54 1.37
C ILE A 56 5.65 4.44 0.64
N VAL A 57 5.42 5.29 -0.35
CA VAL A 57 4.21 5.21 -1.18
C VAL A 57 4.59 5.02 -2.64
N ALA A 58 3.83 4.19 -3.34
CA ALA A 58 4.00 3.93 -4.77
C ALA A 58 2.65 3.89 -5.49
N PRO A 59 2.61 4.09 -6.82
CA PRO A 59 1.36 4.10 -7.56
C PRO A 59 0.63 2.75 -7.58
N ARG A 60 1.38 1.64 -7.71
CA ARG A 60 0.84 0.30 -7.97
C ARG A 60 1.07 -0.69 -6.83
N ASN A 61 0.13 -1.65 -6.69
CA ASN A 61 0.24 -2.70 -5.68
C ASN A 61 1.45 -3.62 -5.88
N ALA A 62 1.85 -3.91 -7.12
CA ALA A 62 3.02 -4.74 -7.41
C ALA A 62 4.30 -4.12 -6.82
N THR A 63 4.53 -2.84 -7.07
CA THR A 63 5.65 -2.08 -6.50
C THR A 63 5.62 -2.06 -4.97
N VAL A 64 4.44 -1.83 -4.39
CA VAL A 64 4.26 -1.86 -2.93
C VAL A 64 4.61 -3.24 -2.36
N SER A 65 4.23 -4.33 -3.04
CA SER A 65 4.60 -5.68 -2.61
C SER A 65 6.11 -5.88 -2.63
N GLN A 66 6.79 -5.50 -3.71
CA GLN A 66 8.26 -5.60 -3.81
C GLN A 66 8.98 -4.87 -2.67
N ILE A 67 8.54 -3.64 -2.35
CA ILE A 67 9.11 -2.87 -1.24
C ILE A 67 8.85 -3.56 0.11
N ASN A 68 7.63 -4.04 0.33
CA ASN A 68 7.28 -4.74 1.57
C ASN A 68 8.06 -6.05 1.72
N ASP A 69 8.24 -6.81 0.64
CA ASP A 69 9.02 -8.05 0.63
C ASP A 69 10.50 -7.78 0.93
N TYR A 70 11.08 -6.73 0.34
CA TYR A 70 12.43 -6.27 0.65
C TYR A 70 12.58 -5.91 2.13
N MET A 71 11.65 -5.13 2.69
CA MET A 71 11.68 -4.75 4.10
C MET A 71 11.48 -5.95 5.04
N MET A 72 10.64 -6.91 4.66
CA MET A 72 10.41 -8.14 5.42
C MET A 72 11.66 -9.03 5.50
N GLN A 73 12.49 -9.05 4.46
CA GLN A 73 13.78 -9.76 4.49
C GLN A 73 14.75 -9.16 5.50
N ARG A 74 14.72 -7.84 5.70
CA ARG A 74 15.58 -7.12 6.66
C ARG A 74 15.17 -7.32 8.12
N VAL A 75 13.91 -7.70 8.39
CA VAL A 75 13.46 -7.97 9.77
C VAL A 75 14.04 -9.29 10.24
N PRO A 76 14.80 -9.33 11.35
CA PRO A 76 15.30 -10.58 11.90
C PRO A 76 14.16 -11.45 12.50
N GLY A 77 14.45 -12.73 12.69
CA GLY A 77 13.54 -13.71 13.30
C GLY A 77 12.71 -14.49 12.29
N ASP A 78 12.00 -15.47 12.82
CA ASP A 78 11.23 -16.44 12.05
C ASP A 78 9.99 -15.79 11.44
N SER A 79 9.70 -16.18 10.21
CA SER A 79 8.46 -15.84 9.53
C SER A 79 7.41 -16.94 9.76
N LYS A 80 6.14 -16.52 9.81
CA LYS A 80 5.01 -17.44 9.80
C LYS A 80 4.15 -17.19 8.58
N THR A 81 3.96 -18.25 7.79
CA THR A 81 3.12 -18.20 6.59
C THR A 81 1.76 -18.79 6.90
N TYR A 82 0.73 -18.07 6.53
CA TYR A 82 -0.66 -18.46 6.67
C TYR A 82 -1.28 -18.65 5.30
N TYR A 83 -1.90 -19.78 5.09
CA TYR A 83 -2.67 -20.07 3.89
C TYR A 83 -4.14 -19.77 4.12
N SER A 84 -4.80 -19.24 3.10
CA SER A 84 -6.25 -19.05 3.11
C SER A 84 -6.96 -20.38 2.86
N SER A 85 -8.20 -20.45 3.32
CA SER A 85 -9.14 -21.46 2.86
C SER A 85 -10.08 -20.81 1.87
N ASP A 86 -10.00 -21.24 0.61
CA ASP A 86 -10.73 -20.70 -0.51
C ASP A 86 -11.80 -21.68 -0.97
N SER A 87 -13.00 -21.18 -1.26
CA SER A 87 -14.11 -21.93 -1.81
C SER A 87 -15.02 -21.01 -2.62
N LEU A 88 -15.89 -21.58 -3.41
CA LEU A 88 -16.93 -20.83 -4.12
C LEU A 88 -18.18 -20.66 -3.24
N LEU A 89 -18.83 -19.50 -3.35
CA LEU A 89 -20.16 -19.32 -2.81
C LEU A 89 -21.15 -19.97 -3.76
N GLN A 90 -21.80 -21.04 -3.34
CA GLN A 90 -22.80 -21.75 -4.15
C GLN A 90 -24.05 -20.86 -4.30
N SER A 91 -24.44 -20.57 -5.53
CA SER A 91 -25.79 -20.14 -5.83
C SER A 91 -26.67 -21.40 -5.94
N THR A 92 -27.87 -21.34 -5.40
CA THR A 92 -28.78 -22.48 -5.23
C THR A 92 -29.18 -23.24 -6.51
N ASP A 93 -28.85 -22.73 -7.69
CA ASP A 93 -29.36 -23.23 -8.96
C ASP A 93 -28.38 -23.97 -9.89
N THR A 94 -27.02 -24.04 -9.57
CA THR A 94 -26.04 -24.65 -10.50
C THR A 94 -24.85 -25.32 -9.78
N SER A 95 -25.12 -26.10 -8.78
CA SER A 95 -24.15 -26.47 -7.74
C SER A 95 -23.07 -27.51 -8.09
N SER A 96 -23.12 -28.23 -9.19
CA SER A 96 -22.15 -29.32 -9.45
C SER A 96 -21.08 -29.04 -10.50
N THR A 97 -21.32 -28.12 -11.43
CA THR A 97 -20.39 -27.88 -12.54
C THR A 97 -19.32 -26.83 -12.28
N PHE A 98 -19.55 -25.89 -11.35
CA PHE A 98 -18.57 -24.81 -11.08
C PHE A 98 -17.37 -25.29 -10.25
N ASP A 99 -17.57 -26.17 -9.28
CA ASP A 99 -16.47 -26.72 -8.45
C ASP A 99 -15.51 -27.58 -9.28
N GLU A 100 -15.99 -28.27 -10.32
CA GLU A 100 -15.19 -29.01 -11.26
C GLU A 100 -14.41 -28.10 -12.24
N CYS A 101 -14.99 -26.94 -12.61
CA CYS A 101 -14.37 -25.99 -13.52
C CYS A 101 -13.28 -25.11 -12.87
N TYR A 102 -13.38 -24.87 -11.55
CA TYR A 102 -12.48 -23.97 -10.83
C TYR A 102 -11.91 -24.65 -9.58
N PRO A 103 -10.85 -25.47 -9.74
CA PRO A 103 -10.24 -26.17 -8.61
C PRO A 103 -9.63 -25.18 -7.60
N THR A 104 -9.52 -25.61 -6.34
CA THR A 104 -9.01 -24.77 -5.24
C THR A 104 -7.63 -24.19 -5.51
N GLU A 105 -6.77 -24.94 -6.21
CA GLU A 105 -5.43 -24.50 -6.61
C GLU A 105 -5.50 -23.25 -7.50
N PHE A 106 -6.46 -23.22 -8.41
CA PHE A 106 -6.70 -22.05 -9.25
C PHE A 106 -7.22 -20.86 -8.42
N LEU A 107 -8.18 -21.10 -7.51
CA LEU A 107 -8.72 -20.05 -6.63
C LEU A 107 -7.63 -19.42 -5.77
N ASN A 108 -6.67 -20.22 -5.32
CA ASN A 108 -5.54 -19.78 -4.51
C ASN A 108 -4.61 -18.80 -5.26
N THR A 109 -4.53 -18.90 -6.59
CA THR A 109 -3.71 -17.97 -7.39
C THR A 109 -4.33 -16.58 -7.57
N LEU A 110 -5.64 -16.46 -7.33
CA LEU A 110 -6.36 -15.22 -7.57
C LEU A 110 -6.00 -14.14 -6.55
N THR A 111 -5.72 -12.95 -7.04
CA THR A 111 -5.44 -11.76 -6.23
C THR A 111 -6.49 -10.68 -6.46
N PHE A 112 -6.94 -10.06 -5.37
CA PHE A 112 -7.97 -9.03 -5.40
C PHE A 112 -7.57 -7.80 -4.59
N ASN A 113 -8.02 -6.63 -5.03
CA ASN A 113 -7.78 -5.40 -4.31
C ASN A 113 -8.53 -5.40 -2.97
N GLY A 114 -7.84 -5.08 -1.88
CA GLY A 114 -8.43 -5.01 -0.55
C GLY A 114 -8.74 -6.36 0.09
N VAL A 115 -8.20 -7.44 -0.45
CA VAL A 115 -8.25 -8.80 0.13
C VAL A 115 -6.83 -9.31 0.29
N SER A 116 -6.57 -10.02 1.37
CA SER A 116 -5.27 -10.67 1.60
C SER A 116 -5.07 -11.79 0.58
N ASN A 117 -3.81 -12.00 0.19
CA ASN A 117 -3.46 -13.09 -0.71
C ASN A 117 -3.71 -14.46 -0.03
N HIS A 118 -3.76 -15.51 -0.83
CA HIS A 118 -3.81 -16.88 -0.34
C HIS A 118 -2.66 -17.16 0.62
N GLU A 119 -1.44 -16.86 0.20
CA GLU A 119 -0.25 -16.93 1.03
C GLU A 119 0.03 -15.57 1.67
N LEU A 120 0.09 -15.55 2.99
CA LEU A 120 0.35 -14.37 3.81
C LEU A 120 1.50 -14.67 4.78
N THR A 121 2.69 -14.18 4.46
CA THR A 121 3.87 -14.32 5.32
C THR A 121 4.04 -13.10 6.19
N LEU A 122 4.16 -13.30 7.49
CA LEU A 122 4.30 -12.25 8.49
C LEU A 122 5.44 -12.59 9.47
N LYS A 123 6.00 -11.55 10.07
CA LYS A 123 6.96 -11.66 11.18
C LYS A 123 6.47 -10.86 12.39
N LYS A 124 6.90 -11.25 13.58
CA LYS A 124 6.72 -10.45 14.78
C LYS A 124 7.46 -9.11 14.63
N ASN A 125 6.96 -8.05 15.24
CA ASN A 125 7.50 -6.70 15.18
C ASN A 125 7.48 -6.07 13.78
N THR A 126 6.54 -6.48 12.93
CA THR A 126 6.32 -5.87 11.61
C THR A 126 5.04 -5.05 11.59
N PRO A 127 5.03 -3.92 10.89
CA PRO A 127 3.81 -3.16 10.69
C PRO A 127 2.91 -3.86 9.68
N ALA A 128 1.64 -3.97 10.01
CA ALA A 128 0.60 -4.45 9.12
C ALA A 128 -0.54 -3.42 9.03
N MET A 129 -1.30 -3.46 7.97
CA MET A 129 -2.47 -2.61 7.75
C MET A 129 -3.72 -3.46 7.60
N LEU A 130 -4.80 -3.09 8.29
CA LEU A 130 -6.10 -3.70 8.11
C LEU A 130 -6.67 -3.40 6.72
N LEU A 131 -7.24 -4.42 6.09
CA LEU A 131 -7.86 -4.33 4.76
C LEU A 131 -9.39 -4.22 4.83
N ARG A 132 -9.97 -4.37 6.02
CA ARG A 132 -11.42 -4.32 6.29
C ARG A 132 -11.71 -3.65 7.62
N ASN A 133 -12.93 -3.13 7.74
CA ASN A 133 -13.45 -2.67 9.02
C ASN A 133 -13.84 -3.92 9.85
N LEU A 134 -13.17 -4.11 10.98
CA LEU A 134 -13.48 -5.20 11.92
C LEU A 134 -14.34 -4.70 13.09
N ASN A 135 -13.90 -3.62 13.72
CA ASN A 135 -14.61 -2.96 14.81
C ASN A 135 -14.27 -1.46 14.84
N PRO A 136 -15.04 -0.61 14.15
CA PRO A 136 -14.78 0.83 14.14
C PRO A 136 -14.78 1.48 15.51
N ALA A 137 -15.58 0.98 16.46
CA ALA A 137 -15.65 1.51 17.82
C ALA A 137 -14.35 1.30 18.62
N LEU A 138 -13.50 0.35 18.19
CA LEU A 138 -12.17 0.09 18.75
C LEU A 138 -11.06 0.53 17.81
N GLY A 139 -11.34 1.39 16.83
CA GLY A 139 -10.34 1.88 15.88
C GLY A 139 -9.89 0.86 14.82
N LEU A 140 -10.51 -0.32 14.75
CA LEU A 140 -10.17 -1.38 13.78
C LEU A 140 -10.87 -1.14 12.45
N CYS A 141 -10.43 -0.14 11.73
CA CYS A 141 -10.94 0.26 10.41
C CYS A 141 -10.00 -0.16 9.28
N ASN A 142 -10.52 -0.20 8.07
CA ASN A 142 -9.68 -0.32 6.87
C ASN A 142 -8.65 0.80 6.82
N GLY A 143 -7.38 0.45 6.67
CA GLY A 143 -6.27 1.40 6.69
C GLY A 143 -5.63 1.60 8.07
N THR A 144 -6.22 1.10 9.15
CA THR A 144 -5.58 1.12 10.48
C THR A 144 -4.28 0.33 10.43
N ARG A 145 -3.19 0.96 10.87
CA ARG A 145 -1.88 0.33 10.99
C ARG A 145 -1.71 -0.28 12.37
N ILE A 146 -1.14 -1.46 12.42
CA ILE A 146 -0.88 -2.20 13.65
C ILE A 146 0.55 -2.73 13.66
N MET A 147 1.16 -2.78 14.82
CA MET A 147 2.43 -3.49 15.05
C MET A 147 2.14 -4.89 15.52
N ILE A 148 2.55 -5.90 14.79
CA ILE A 148 2.32 -7.31 15.14
C ILE A 148 3.18 -7.66 16.36
N THR A 149 2.55 -8.12 17.44
CA THR A 149 3.23 -8.53 18.67
C THR A 149 3.25 -10.05 18.85
N MET A 150 2.24 -10.74 18.31
CA MET A 150 2.11 -12.20 18.43
C MET A 150 1.44 -12.80 17.19
N LEU A 151 1.94 -13.95 16.76
CA LEU A 151 1.42 -14.74 15.65
C LEU A 151 1.00 -16.12 16.16
N SER A 152 -0.32 -16.42 16.15
CA SER A 152 -0.90 -17.74 16.44
C SER A 152 -1.56 -18.31 15.18
N ASP A 153 -2.06 -19.55 15.22
CA ASP A 153 -2.68 -20.19 14.04
C ASP A 153 -4.02 -19.57 13.67
N ASN A 154 -4.82 -19.18 14.67
CA ASN A 154 -6.19 -18.72 14.48
C ASN A 154 -6.39 -17.23 14.72
N PHE A 155 -5.45 -16.55 15.36
CA PHE A 155 -5.49 -15.12 15.63
C PHE A 155 -4.08 -14.53 15.63
N MET A 156 -3.98 -13.24 15.48
CA MET A 156 -2.79 -12.46 15.75
C MET A 156 -3.09 -11.37 16.74
N LYS A 157 -2.09 -10.95 17.51
CA LYS A 157 -2.15 -9.77 18.35
C LYS A 157 -1.28 -8.67 17.78
N GLY A 158 -1.66 -7.45 18.03
CA GLY A 158 -0.87 -6.29 17.67
C GLY A 158 -1.33 -5.04 18.42
N ASN A 159 -0.51 -4.00 18.35
CA ASN A 159 -0.82 -2.71 18.92
C ASN A 159 -1.16 -1.74 17.80
N ILE A 160 -2.22 -0.98 17.96
CA ILE A 160 -2.61 0.06 17.00
C ILE A 160 -1.51 1.13 16.94
N MET A 161 -1.18 1.58 15.73
CA MET A 161 -0.18 2.62 15.48
C MET A 161 -0.85 3.91 15.00
N GLY A 162 -1.04 4.84 15.91
CA GLY A 162 -1.58 6.17 15.64
C GLY A 162 -3.09 6.29 15.85
N GLY A 163 -3.60 7.53 15.74
CA GLY A 163 -5.00 7.85 16.01
C GLY A 163 -5.31 7.89 17.50
N SER A 164 -6.62 7.88 17.83
CA SER A 164 -7.11 7.97 19.20
C SER A 164 -6.89 6.68 20.01
N TYR A 165 -6.62 5.57 19.36
CA TYR A 165 -6.40 4.24 19.94
C TYR A 165 -4.93 3.80 19.88
N ASP A 166 -4.01 4.78 19.76
CA ASP A 166 -2.57 4.49 19.65
C ASP A 166 -2.09 3.67 20.85
N THR A 167 -1.37 2.59 20.58
CA THR A 167 -0.85 1.59 21.54
C THR A 167 -1.86 0.57 22.09
N ASP A 168 -3.14 0.67 21.81
CA ASP A 168 -4.12 -0.33 22.26
C ASP A 168 -3.81 -1.71 21.67
N GLU A 169 -3.80 -2.72 22.56
CA GLU A 169 -3.63 -4.11 22.11
C GLU A 169 -4.94 -4.63 21.50
N VAL A 170 -4.83 -5.21 20.33
CA VAL A 170 -5.96 -5.75 19.58
C VAL A 170 -5.72 -7.18 19.13
N ILE A 171 -6.80 -7.94 19.02
CA ILE A 171 -6.80 -9.30 18.50
C ILE A 171 -7.48 -9.32 17.15
N ILE A 172 -6.82 -9.89 16.16
CA ILE A 172 -7.30 -9.98 14.78
C ILE A 172 -7.47 -11.45 14.43
N PRO A 173 -8.72 -11.93 14.21
CA PRO A 173 -9.01 -13.28 13.76
C PRO A 173 -8.90 -13.40 12.24
N LYS A 174 -8.85 -14.63 11.74
CA LYS A 174 -9.16 -14.92 10.34
C LYS A 174 -10.64 -14.66 10.09
N ILE A 175 -10.96 -13.91 9.04
CA ILE A 175 -12.33 -13.62 8.64
C ILE A 175 -12.61 -14.17 7.24
N ILE A 176 -13.88 -14.33 6.95
CA ILE A 176 -14.35 -14.72 5.62
C ILE A 176 -14.58 -13.47 4.79
N HIS A 177 -13.98 -13.44 3.60
CA HIS A 177 -14.21 -12.43 2.58
C HIS A 177 -15.00 -13.07 1.44
N ASN A 178 -16.17 -12.53 1.15
CA ASN A 178 -16.86 -12.80 -0.10
C ASN A 178 -16.37 -11.79 -1.13
N VAL A 179 -15.75 -12.27 -2.19
CA VAL A 179 -15.10 -11.46 -3.22
C VAL A 179 -15.87 -11.62 -4.51
N GLU A 180 -16.62 -10.58 -4.83
CA GLU A 180 -17.31 -10.46 -6.12
C GLU A 180 -16.42 -9.65 -7.07
N ASN A 181 -16.21 -10.15 -8.26
CA ASN A 181 -15.43 -9.48 -9.28
C ASN A 181 -16.00 -9.75 -10.67
N SER A 182 -16.27 -8.70 -11.42
CA SER A 182 -16.89 -8.80 -12.76
C SER A 182 -16.09 -9.61 -13.79
N LYS A 183 -14.83 -9.92 -13.52
CA LYS A 183 -14.01 -10.78 -14.39
C LYS A 183 -14.32 -12.26 -14.23
N TRP A 184 -14.97 -12.65 -13.13
CA TRP A 184 -15.25 -14.04 -12.81
C TRP A 184 -16.74 -14.28 -12.63
N PRO A 185 -17.30 -15.39 -13.13
CA PRO A 185 -18.73 -15.70 -13.02
C PRO A 185 -19.12 -16.28 -11.66
N PHE A 186 -18.24 -16.17 -10.66
CA PHE A 186 -18.46 -16.72 -9.32
C PHE A 186 -18.08 -15.71 -8.23
N ILE A 187 -18.54 -15.95 -7.02
CA ILE A 187 -18.13 -15.24 -5.82
C ILE A 187 -17.14 -16.12 -5.07
N LEU A 188 -15.89 -15.64 -4.92
CA LEU A 188 -14.88 -16.32 -4.13
C LEU A 188 -15.12 -16.07 -2.63
N LYS A 189 -15.19 -17.14 -1.84
CA LYS A 189 -15.19 -17.11 -0.38
C LYS A 189 -13.79 -17.45 0.13
N ARG A 190 -13.06 -16.44 0.57
CA ARG A 190 -11.69 -16.57 1.10
C ARG A 190 -11.67 -16.34 2.60
N ARG A 191 -11.19 -17.33 3.38
CA ARG A 191 -10.95 -17.17 4.82
C ARG A 191 -9.47 -16.93 5.07
N GLN A 192 -9.11 -15.70 5.49
CA GLN A 192 -7.74 -15.30 5.76
C GLN A 192 -7.71 -14.16 6.79
N PHE A 193 -6.54 -13.84 7.33
CA PHE A 193 -6.35 -12.63 8.11
C PHE A 193 -6.52 -11.39 7.22
N PRO A 194 -7.33 -10.41 7.63
CA PRO A 194 -7.60 -9.21 6.84
C PRO A 194 -6.50 -8.17 6.94
N VAL A 195 -5.26 -8.57 6.75
CA VAL A 195 -4.09 -7.69 6.88
C VAL A 195 -3.11 -7.82 5.73
N ARG A 196 -2.29 -6.80 5.56
CA ARG A 196 -1.14 -6.77 4.65
C ARG A 196 0.03 -6.09 5.36
N THR A 197 1.26 -6.54 5.13
CA THR A 197 2.48 -5.84 5.56
C THR A 197 2.48 -4.40 5.05
N CYS A 198 2.92 -3.45 5.87
CA CYS A 198 2.74 -2.02 5.63
C CYS A 198 3.97 -1.17 5.97
N TYR A 199 5.13 -1.50 5.41
CA TYR A 199 6.27 -0.57 5.29
C TYR A 199 6.02 0.39 4.12
N ALA A 200 5.42 -0.13 3.05
CA ALA A 200 4.94 0.64 1.93
C ALA A 200 3.44 0.42 1.71
N MET A 201 2.78 1.43 1.11
CA MET A 201 1.37 1.38 0.71
C MET A 201 1.16 2.10 -0.62
N THR A 202 0.01 1.88 -1.26
CA THR A 202 -0.32 2.69 -2.44
C THR A 202 -0.61 4.12 -2.04
N ILE A 203 -0.31 5.07 -2.95
CA ILE A 203 -0.57 6.50 -2.74
C ILE A 203 -2.02 6.73 -2.28
N ASN A 204 -2.98 6.03 -2.89
CA ASN A 204 -4.40 6.17 -2.57
C ASN A 204 -4.74 5.67 -1.14
N LYS A 205 -4.06 4.63 -0.66
CA LYS A 205 -4.22 4.14 0.74
C LYS A 205 -3.60 5.08 1.76
N GLY A 206 -2.63 5.88 1.36
CA GLY A 206 -2.04 6.93 2.20
C GLY A 206 -2.94 8.16 2.36
N GLN A 207 -4.04 8.26 1.62
CA GLN A 207 -4.95 9.40 1.73
C GLN A 207 -5.53 9.52 3.16
N GLY A 208 -5.52 10.74 3.71
CA GLY A 208 -5.96 11.02 5.07
C GLY A 208 -4.89 10.83 6.16
N GLN A 209 -3.77 10.17 5.85
CA GLN A 209 -2.65 10.05 6.79
C GLN A 209 -1.70 11.25 6.67
N THR A 210 -1.18 11.72 7.80
CA THR A 210 -0.13 12.74 7.85
C THR A 210 1.06 12.19 8.61
N LEU A 211 2.24 12.19 7.96
CA LEU A 211 3.44 11.51 8.41
C LEU A 211 4.62 12.47 8.48
N ASP A 212 5.63 12.12 9.25
CA ASP A 212 6.83 12.94 9.38
C ASP A 212 7.83 12.67 8.24
N LYS A 213 7.93 11.41 7.78
CA LYS A 213 8.84 11.01 6.71
C LYS A 213 8.11 10.15 5.67
N VAL A 214 8.12 10.59 4.42
CA VAL A 214 7.43 9.91 3.31
C VAL A 214 8.37 9.76 2.12
N GLY A 215 8.57 8.53 1.69
CA GLY A 215 9.24 8.20 0.44
C GLY A 215 8.21 8.02 -0.68
N ILE A 216 8.42 8.66 -1.81
CA ILE A 216 7.62 8.41 -3.01
C ILE A 216 8.49 7.68 -4.01
N TYR A 217 8.13 6.46 -4.35
CA TYR A 217 8.81 5.68 -5.37
C TYR A 217 7.95 5.56 -6.62
N LEU A 218 8.47 6.08 -7.72
CA LEU A 218 7.82 6.12 -9.03
C LEU A 218 8.65 5.34 -10.06
N PRO A 219 8.56 4.01 -10.13
CA PRO A 219 9.15 3.22 -11.22
C PRO A 219 8.44 3.53 -12.55
N GLU A 220 7.19 3.93 -12.47
CA GLU A 220 6.36 4.45 -13.56
C GLU A 220 5.66 5.73 -13.08
N PRO A 221 5.30 6.64 -13.99
CA PRO A 221 4.49 7.80 -13.64
C PRO A 221 3.16 7.41 -12.98
N VAL A 222 2.60 8.35 -12.21
CA VAL A 222 1.24 8.20 -11.69
C VAL A 222 0.23 8.04 -12.82
N PHE A 223 -0.87 7.31 -12.59
CA PHE A 223 -1.86 6.95 -13.61
C PHE A 223 -3.27 7.50 -13.34
N SER A 224 -3.47 8.23 -12.24
CA SER A 224 -4.77 8.83 -11.93
C SER A 224 -4.66 10.29 -11.56
N HIS A 225 -5.78 11.02 -11.75
CA HIS A 225 -5.89 12.43 -11.43
C HIS A 225 -5.50 12.72 -9.99
N ARG A 226 -4.70 13.77 -9.79
CA ARG A 226 -4.19 14.24 -8.48
C ARG A 226 -3.36 13.22 -7.68
N GLN A 227 -3.05 12.04 -8.20
CA GLN A 227 -2.35 11.00 -7.44
C GLN A 227 -0.98 11.47 -6.91
N LEU A 228 -0.20 12.18 -7.74
CA LEU A 228 1.07 12.76 -7.29
C LEU A 228 0.88 13.76 -6.15
N TYR A 229 -0.13 14.63 -6.24
CA TYR A 229 -0.46 15.58 -5.18
C TYR A 229 -0.83 14.86 -3.87
N VAL A 230 -1.64 13.81 -3.95
CA VAL A 230 -1.99 12.99 -2.77
C VAL A 230 -0.72 12.44 -2.11
N GLY A 231 0.23 11.90 -2.87
CA GLY A 231 1.50 11.40 -2.33
C GLY A 231 2.31 12.48 -1.62
N VAL A 232 2.55 13.60 -2.31
CA VAL A 232 3.37 14.72 -1.78
C VAL A 232 2.72 15.37 -0.55
N SER A 233 1.39 15.44 -0.50
CA SER A 233 0.65 16.06 0.61
C SER A 233 0.58 15.17 1.87
N ARG A 234 1.18 13.98 1.88
CA ARG A 234 1.19 13.11 3.07
C ARG A 234 2.22 13.52 4.12
N VAL A 235 3.22 14.28 3.73
CA VAL A 235 4.29 14.70 4.64
C VAL A 235 3.94 16.03 5.34
N ARG A 236 4.30 16.16 6.61
CA ARG A 236 4.09 17.39 7.42
C ARG A 236 4.98 18.54 7.00
N SER A 237 6.20 18.23 6.58
CA SER A 237 7.20 19.23 6.21
C SER A 237 7.97 18.79 4.96
N ALA A 238 8.47 19.76 4.21
CA ALA A 238 9.27 19.50 3.01
C ALA A 238 10.54 18.67 3.31
N THR A 239 11.10 18.80 4.49
CA THR A 239 12.31 18.05 4.91
C THR A 239 12.09 16.56 5.06
N GLY A 240 10.85 16.14 5.32
CA GLY A 240 10.47 14.73 5.44
C GLY A 240 10.14 14.04 4.11
N LEU A 241 10.09 14.78 2.99
CA LEU A 241 9.79 14.21 1.67
C LEU A 241 11.06 13.73 0.98
N ARG A 242 11.02 12.51 0.47
CA ARG A 242 12.05 11.92 -0.41
C ARG A 242 11.41 11.22 -1.58
N MET A 243 12.09 11.23 -2.72
CA MET A 243 11.56 10.66 -3.95
C MET A 243 12.64 9.92 -4.72
N VAL A 244 12.26 8.76 -5.26
CA VAL A 244 13.01 8.06 -6.30
C VAL A 244 12.10 7.95 -7.51
N ILE A 245 12.59 8.38 -8.66
CA ILE A 245 11.86 8.40 -9.92
C ILE A 245 12.70 7.66 -10.95
N GLU A 246 12.11 6.63 -11.56
CA GLU A 246 12.68 5.97 -12.72
C GLU A 246 12.05 6.58 -13.96
N ASN A 247 12.82 7.38 -14.66
CA ASN A 247 12.33 7.97 -15.91
C ASN A 247 12.69 7.08 -17.09
N PRO A 248 11.76 6.91 -18.06
CA PRO A 248 12.17 6.48 -19.39
C PRO A 248 13.18 7.50 -19.94
N ALA A 249 14.11 7.04 -20.76
CA ALA A 249 15.25 7.81 -21.30
C ALA A 249 14.91 9.16 -21.98
N GLU A 250 13.62 9.45 -22.16
CA GLU A 250 13.08 10.64 -22.82
C GLU A 250 12.88 11.85 -21.90
N LEU A 251 12.92 11.67 -20.57
CA LEU A 251 12.70 12.77 -19.63
C LEU A 251 13.93 13.05 -18.78
N PRO A 252 14.20 14.32 -18.43
CA PRO A 252 15.26 14.63 -17.46
C PRO A 252 14.99 13.97 -16.10
N ASN A 253 16.04 13.60 -15.37
CA ASN A 253 15.97 12.83 -14.11
C ASN A 253 15.14 13.47 -13.00
N ASN A 254 14.79 14.74 -13.11
CA ASN A 254 13.98 15.45 -12.12
C ASN A 254 12.57 15.79 -12.61
N TYR A 255 12.10 15.16 -13.69
CA TYR A 255 10.74 15.33 -14.19
C TYR A 255 9.96 14.02 -14.06
N THR A 256 8.67 14.13 -13.86
CA THR A 256 7.74 12.99 -13.93
C THR A 256 6.44 13.45 -14.59
N ARG A 257 5.74 12.51 -15.20
CA ARG A 257 4.40 12.79 -15.69
C ARG A 257 3.44 12.88 -14.51
N ASN A 258 2.56 13.90 -14.57
CA ASN A 258 1.44 14.06 -13.65
C ASN A 258 0.15 13.97 -14.46
N ILE A 259 -0.95 13.54 -13.83
CA ILE A 259 -2.25 13.48 -14.50
C ILE A 259 -3.17 14.48 -13.85
N VAL A 260 -3.66 15.42 -14.67
CA VAL A 260 -4.63 16.44 -14.28
C VAL A 260 -5.73 16.44 -15.33
N PHE A 261 -6.96 16.14 -14.93
CA PHE A 261 -8.12 16.25 -15.82
C PHE A 261 -8.61 17.69 -15.85
N ALA A 262 -8.60 18.31 -17.03
CA ALA A 262 -9.01 19.69 -17.22
C ALA A 262 -10.48 19.90 -16.89
N GLU A 263 -11.30 18.93 -17.21
CA GLU A 263 -12.74 18.94 -17.01
C GLU A 263 -13.10 19.12 -15.52
N ALA A 264 -12.24 18.67 -14.61
CA ALA A 264 -12.44 18.86 -13.16
C ALA A 264 -12.34 20.33 -12.71
N PHE A 265 -11.90 21.25 -13.60
CA PHE A 265 -11.73 22.69 -13.33
C PHE A 265 -12.60 23.56 -14.22
N SER A 266 -13.34 23.00 -15.20
CA SER A 266 -14.18 23.75 -16.13
C SER A 266 -15.23 24.59 -15.40
N ASP A 267 -15.79 24.06 -14.30
CA ASP A 267 -16.83 24.75 -13.52
C ASP A 267 -16.29 25.82 -12.57
N VAL A 268 -14.97 25.87 -12.35
CA VAL A 268 -14.33 26.85 -11.45
C VAL A 268 -13.84 28.09 -12.20
N LEU A 269 -13.66 27.98 -13.51
CA LEU A 269 -13.17 29.09 -14.37
C LEU A 269 -14.29 29.94 -15.00
N THR A 270 -15.54 29.62 -14.68
CA THR A 270 -16.75 30.36 -15.18
C THR A 270 -17.38 31.27 -14.14
N VAL A 271 -16.64 31.67 -13.08
CA VAL A 271 -17.08 32.70 -12.12
C VAL A 271 -16.24 33.93 -12.22
#